data_ccae1f675c7cf9b8117d66b23396f944
#
_entry.id   ccae1f675c7cf9b8117d66b23396f944
#
_cell.length_a   1.000
_cell.length_b   1.000
_cell.length_c   1.000
_cell.angle_alpha   90.00
_cell.angle_beta   90.00
_cell.angle_gamma   90.00
#
_symmetry.space_group_name_H-M   'P 1'
#
loop_
_entity.id
_entity.type
_entity.pdbx_description
1 polymer ?
#
loop_
_entity_poly.entity_id
_entity_poly.type
_entity_poly.pdbx_seq_one_letter_code
_entity_poly.pdbx_strand_id
1 'polypeptide(L)'
;MIEGDEMSELKEQGNLVFGLDIGTRSIVGTVGYREGDIFTVVAQASKEHETRAMLDGQIHDIGQVGNTIGVVKRALEKKLELKLTDVCIAAAGRVLETVEVHIDWELEKEKEINAEDVAHLTSMGIEKAYAQFTEKNTSDLHFYCVGNSVVRYFLNGYPIGNLENHKARSVGADIIATFLPDEVVDGLYKAVELAGLRVVNMTLEPIAAISVAIPEMYRMLNIGLVDVGAGTSDICITRDGCIVAYGMIPCAGDSLTEAVARACLVDFNTAEQIKRGIEDKDCVEYKDIMGLPQKIEKKKVLEILDAQLEEMTAQVADKFKELNGGKAVSAVFVVGGGGRIEGYTSKLSEHLGILSERVAVRGEEVMSKIRFKEEDVKKDSLLVTPIGI
;
A
#
# COMPACT_ATOMS: atom_id res chain seq x y z
N MET A 1 25.93 -13.08 -6.47
CA MET A 1 25.76 -12.47 -7.82
C MET A 1 25.14 -13.52 -8.71
N ILE A 2 24.09 -13.14 -9.44
CA ILE A 2 23.52 -14.01 -10.49
C ILE A 2 24.51 -13.97 -11.65
N GLU A 3 24.81 -15.09 -12.29
CA GLU A 3 25.62 -15.07 -13.50
C GLU A 3 24.91 -14.24 -14.57
N GLY A 4 25.64 -13.37 -15.30
CA GLY A 4 25.08 -12.42 -16.24
C GLY A 4 24.21 -13.06 -17.33
N ASP A 5 24.52 -14.32 -17.69
CA ASP A 5 23.74 -15.10 -18.66
C ASP A 5 22.35 -15.47 -18.14
N GLU A 6 22.19 -15.86 -16.87
CA GLU A 6 20.88 -16.18 -16.25
C GLU A 6 19.96 -14.95 -16.20
N MET A 7 20.52 -13.77 -15.89
CA MET A 7 19.78 -12.53 -15.86
C MET A 7 19.33 -12.06 -17.25
N SER A 8 20.17 -12.29 -18.26
CA SER A 8 19.86 -11.97 -19.65
C SER A 8 18.73 -12.86 -20.18
N GLU A 9 18.78 -14.16 -19.88
CA GLU A 9 17.72 -15.11 -20.25
C GLU A 9 16.38 -14.77 -19.58
N LEU A 10 16.38 -14.41 -18.28
CA LEU A 10 15.15 -14.01 -17.57
C LEU A 10 14.52 -12.75 -18.15
N LYS A 11 15.32 -11.80 -18.63
CA LYS A 11 14.84 -10.59 -19.29
C LYS A 11 14.30 -10.89 -20.68
N GLU A 12 15.01 -11.69 -21.48
CA GLU A 12 14.58 -12.09 -22.84
C GLU A 12 13.28 -12.89 -22.82
N GLN A 13 13.04 -13.67 -21.76
CA GLN A 13 11.80 -14.40 -21.54
C GLN A 13 10.67 -13.52 -20.98
N GLY A 14 10.88 -12.23 -20.72
CA GLY A 14 9.90 -11.31 -20.14
C GLY A 14 9.52 -11.62 -18.69
N ASN A 15 10.32 -12.39 -17.97
CA ASN A 15 10.03 -12.86 -16.62
C ASN A 15 10.41 -11.88 -15.51
N LEU A 16 11.24 -10.85 -15.81
CA LEU A 16 11.64 -9.85 -14.82
C LEU A 16 10.57 -8.78 -14.66
N VAL A 17 10.18 -8.54 -13.42
CA VAL A 17 9.26 -7.46 -13.02
C VAL A 17 10.03 -6.47 -12.17
N PHE A 18 9.85 -5.19 -12.44
CA PHE A 18 10.33 -4.09 -11.63
C PHE A 18 9.15 -3.39 -10.96
N GLY A 19 9.02 -3.55 -9.65
CA GLY A 19 8.06 -2.84 -8.80
C GLY A 19 8.71 -1.63 -8.15
N LEU A 20 8.00 -0.51 -8.11
CA LEU A 20 8.44 0.75 -7.51
C LEU A 20 7.36 1.28 -6.56
N ASP A 21 7.69 1.29 -5.31
CA ASP A 21 6.89 1.91 -4.23
C ASP A 21 7.34 3.36 -4.06
N ILE A 22 6.40 4.29 -4.32
CA ILE A 22 6.65 5.74 -4.29
C ILE A 22 6.05 6.33 -3.01
N GLY A 23 6.69 6.04 -1.88
CA GLY A 23 6.19 6.44 -0.57
C GLY A 23 6.52 7.91 -0.21
N THR A 24 5.79 8.44 0.76
CA THR A 24 5.93 9.84 1.22
C THR A 24 7.35 10.18 1.66
N ARG A 25 8.07 9.25 2.31
CA ARG A 25 9.42 9.47 2.81
C ARG A 25 10.51 8.92 1.91
N SER A 26 10.29 7.76 1.33
CA SER A 26 11.30 7.04 0.55
C SER A 26 10.68 6.34 -0.64
N ILE A 27 11.51 6.10 -1.62
CA ILE A 27 11.19 5.27 -2.77
C ILE A 27 11.92 3.95 -2.63
N VAL A 28 11.20 2.84 -2.81
CA VAL A 28 11.74 1.49 -2.77
C VAL A 28 11.51 0.82 -4.12
N GLY A 29 12.60 0.39 -4.76
CA GLY A 29 12.55 -0.38 -6.00
C GLY A 29 12.92 -1.83 -5.74
N THR A 30 12.10 -2.75 -6.25
CA THR A 30 12.29 -4.20 -6.15
C THR A 30 12.25 -4.82 -7.53
N VAL A 31 13.27 -5.58 -7.90
CA VAL A 31 13.30 -6.34 -9.16
C VAL A 31 13.30 -7.81 -8.84
N GLY A 32 12.42 -8.56 -9.47
CA GLY A 32 12.28 -9.99 -9.24
C GLY A 32 11.58 -10.72 -10.37
N TYR A 33 11.38 -12.02 -10.17
CA TYR A 33 10.64 -12.88 -11.08
C TYR A 33 9.86 -13.94 -10.32
N ARG A 34 8.82 -14.47 -10.96
CA ARG A 34 7.97 -15.50 -10.37
C ARG A 34 8.24 -16.86 -11.01
N GLU A 35 8.43 -17.86 -10.16
CA GLU A 35 8.50 -19.28 -10.55
C GLU A 35 7.45 -20.06 -9.75
N GLY A 36 6.38 -20.46 -10.42
CA GLY A 36 5.24 -21.08 -9.75
C GLY A 36 4.66 -20.16 -8.67
N ASP A 37 4.65 -20.63 -7.42
CA ASP A 37 4.14 -19.89 -6.26
C ASP A 37 5.21 -19.03 -5.55
N ILE A 38 6.47 -19.12 -5.97
CA ILE A 38 7.57 -18.40 -5.33
C ILE A 38 7.92 -17.16 -6.15
N PHE A 39 8.01 -16.01 -5.49
CA PHE A 39 8.57 -14.80 -6.05
C PHE A 39 10.01 -14.63 -5.57
N THR A 40 10.96 -14.52 -6.49
CA THR A 40 12.38 -14.34 -6.18
C THR A 40 12.80 -12.90 -6.42
N VAL A 41 13.14 -12.19 -5.35
CA VAL A 41 13.71 -10.84 -5.41
C VAL A 41 15.19 -10.96 -5.73
N VAL A 42 15.61 -10.39 -6.85
CA VAL A 42 17.00 -10.45 -7.35
C VAL A 42 17.80 -9.21 -6.98
N ALA A 43 17.15 -8.06 -6.87
CA ALA A 43 17.77 -6.83 -6.41
C ALA A 43 16.74 -5.90 -5.77
N GLN A 44 17.21 -5.14 -4.78
CA GLN A 44 16.44 -4.10 -4.13
C GLN A 44 17.30 -2.86 -3.91
N ALA A 45 16.69 -1.68 -4.02
CA ALA A 45 17.30 -0.42 -3.68
C ALA A 45 16.26 0.54 -3.11
N SER A 46 16.68 1.38 -2.17
CA SER A 46 15.83 2.42 -1.60
C SER A 46 16.58 3.75 -1.48
N LYS A 47 15.83 4.84 -1.51
CA LYS A 47 16.35 6.19 -1.29
C LYS A 47 15.30 7.05 -0.60
N GLU A 48 15.65 7.66 0.53
CA GLU A 48 14.83 8.70 1.15
C GLU A 48 14.87 9.98 0.31
N HIS A 49 13.75 10.72 0.26
CA HIS A 49 13.71 12.05 -0.36
C HIS A 49 14.65 13.01 0.37
N GLU A 50 15.34 13.87 -0.36
CA GLU A 50 16.23 14.87 0.24
C GLU A 50 15.45 16.02 0.88
N THR A 51 14.24 16.25 0.39
CA THR A 51 13.28 17.24 0.90
C THR A 51 11.93 16.59 1.10
N ARG A 52 10.97 17.29 1.71
CA ARG A 52 9.56 16.85 1.78
C ARG A 52 8.87 17.00 0.42
N ALA A 53 9.38 16.30 -0.60
CA ALA A 53 8.84 16.31 -1.96
C ALA A 53 7.45 15.67 -2.08
N MET A 54 7.07 14.87 -1.09
CA MET A 54 5.74 14.29 -0.92
C MET A 54 5.20 14.61 0.47
N LEU A 55 3.89 14.83 0.56
CA LEU A 55 3.16 15.04 1.81
C LEU A 55 1.87 14.22 1.77
N ASP A 56 1.65 13.42 2.82
CA ASP A 56 0.44 12.61 3.01
C ASP A 56 0.03 11.82 1.74
N GLY A 57 1.01 11.15 1.13
CA GLY A 57 0.81 10.34 -0.07
C GLY A 57 0.68 11.11 -1.39
N GLN A 58 0.81 12.45 -1.38
CA GLN A 58 0.72 13.28 -2.60
C GLN A 58 2.08 13.85 -3.00
N ILE A 59 2.34 13.89 -4.30
CA ILE A 59 3.54 14.51 -4.86
C ILE A 59 3.35 16.03 -4.88
N HIS A 60 4.22 16.74 -4.18
CA HIS A 60 4.29 18.20 -4.18
C HIS A 60 5.39 18.76 -5.10
N ASP A 61 6.45 17.97 -5.31
CA ASP A 61 7.55 18.31 -6.23
C ASP A 61 7.86 17.11 -7.13
N ILE A 62 7.27 17.11 -8.31
CA ILE A 62 7.42 16.06 -9.32
C ILE A 62 8.88 15.89 -9.73
N GLY A 63 9.64 17.00 -9.85
CA GLY A 63 11.03 16.99 -10.24
C GLY A 63 11.91 16.27 -9.20
N GLN A 64 11.72 16.56 -7.93
CA GLN A 64 12.45 15.92 -6.83
C GLN A 64 12.12 14.43 -6.71
N VAL A 65 10.83 14.08 -6.81
CA VAL A 65 10.41 12.66 -6.80
C VAL A 65 11.02 11.93 -7.99
N GLY A 66 10.95 12.49 -9.22
CA GLY A 66 11.55 11.89 -10.41
C GLY A 66 13.07 11.71 -10.28
N ASN A 67 13.78 12.68 -9.68
CA ASN A 67 15.20 12.55 -9.38
C ASN A 67 15.49 11.38 -8.41
N THR A 68 14.70 11.26 -7.35
CA THR A 68 14.83 10.17 -6.36
C THR A 68 14.57 8.80 -7.01
N ILE A 69 13.53 8.68 -7.86
CA ILE A 69 13.28 7.48 -8.68
C ILE A 69 14.50 7.17 -9.55
N GLY A 70 15.09 8.18 -10.21
CA GLY A 70 16.28 8.02 -11.03
C GLY A 70 17.50 7.51 -10.26
N VAL A 71 17.65 7.88 -8.97
CA VAL A 71 18.71 7.34 -8.09
C VAL A 71 18.48 5.86 -7.82
N VAL A 72 17.26 5.47 -7.42
CA VAL A 72 16.88 4.07 -7.17
C VAL A 72 17.07 3.22 -8.42
N LYS A 73 16.58 3.70 -9.59
CA LYS A 73 16.77 3.03 -10.89
C LYS A 73 18.23 2.76 -11.19
N ARG A 74 19.10 3.79 -11.11
CA ARG A 74 20.53 3.65 -11.38
C ARG A 74 21.21 2.66 -10.42
N ALA A 75 20.81 2.63 -9.16
CA ALA A 75 21.34 1.68 -8.18
C ALA A 75 20.97 0.24 -8.55
N LEU A 76 19.72 0.00 -8.96
CA LEU A 76 19.26 -1.31 -9.44
C LEU A 76 19.94 -1.72 -10.76
N GLU A 77 20.00 -0.82 -11.75
CA GLU A 77 20.67 -1.07 -13.03
C GLU A 77 22.14 -1.46 -12.83
N LYS A 78 22.83 -0.79 -11.87
CA LYS A 78 24.22 -1.12 -11.52
C LYS A 78 24.35 -2.50 -10.86
N LYS A 79 23.40 -2.91 -9.99
CA LYS A 79 23.40 -4.22 -9.34
C LYS A 79 23.12 -5.35 -10.33
N LEU A 80 22.25 -5.09 -11.30
CA LEU A 80 21.76 -6.09 -12.25
C LEU A 80 22.54 -6.13 -13.57
N GLU A 81 23.38 -5.12 -13.82
CA GLU A 81 24.06 -4.90 -15.10
C GLU A 81 23.10 -4.83 -16.31
N LEU A 82 21.84 -4.43 -16.05
CA LEU A 82 20.76 -4.33 -17.03
C LEU A 82 20.15 -2.95 -17.05
N LYS A 83 19.53 -2.57 -18.18
CA LYS A 83 18.69 -1.37 -18.29
C LYS A 83 17.26 -1.67 -17.93
N LEU A 84 16.67 -0.84 -17.07
CA LEU A 84 15.27 -0.90 -16.67
C LEU A 84 14.49 0.17 -17.45
N THR A 85 13.42 -0.26 -18.14
CA THR A 85 12.57 0.59 -18.98
C THR A 85 11.12 0.61 -18.53
N ASP A 86 10.63 -0.51 -18.08
CA ASP A 86 9.24 -0.73 -17.69
C ASP A 86 9.16 -0.90 -16.17
N VAL A 87 8.09 -0.37 -15.57
CA VAL A 87 7.90 -0.41 -14.11
C VAL A 87 6.44 -0.57 -13.76
N CYS A 88 6.18 -1.38 -12.73
CA CYS A 88 4.90 -1.43 -12.01
C CYS A 88 4.96 -0.47 -10.82
N ILE A 89 3.89 0.28 -10.58
CA ILE A 89 3.78 1.20 -9.45
C ILE A 89 2.54 0.91 -8.63
N ALA A 90 2.51 1.38 -7.39
CA ALA A 90 1.29 1.45 -6.61
C ALA A 90 0.87 2.91 -6.42
N ALA A 91 -0.43 3.12 -6.37
CA ALA A 91 -1.03 4.40 -6.06
C ALA A 91 -1.65 4.36 -4.66
N ALA A 92 -1.44 5.45 -3.92
CA ALA A 92 -2.18 5.82 -2.72
C ALA A 92 -2.65 7.26 -2.87
N GLY A 93 -3.58 7.72 -2.04
CA GLY A 93 -3.96 9.12 -2.11
C GLY A 93 -5.08 9.50 -1.15
N ARG A 94 -5.07 10.76 -0.70
CA ARG A 94 -6.04 11.34 0.24
C ARG A 94 -7.48 11.31 -0.24
N VAL A 95 -7.68 11.31 -1.56
CA VAL A 95 -8.99 11.45 -2.21
C VAL A 95 -9.35 10.15 -2.92
N LEU A 96 -9.04 9.02 -2.26
CA LEU A 96 -9.44 7.72 -2.74
C LEU A 96 -10.93 7.54 -2.51
N GLU A 97 -11.68 7.45 -3.62
CA GLU A 97 -13.12 7.26 -3.60
C GLU A 97 -13.45 5.83 -4.03
N THR A 98 -14.37 5.20 -3.32
CA THR A 98 -14.76 3.82 -3.58
C THR A 98 -16.25 3.75 -3.88
N VAL A 99 -16.60 3.07 -4.96
CA VAL A 99 -18.00 2.83 -5.37
C VAL A 99 -18.24 1.34 -5.45
N GLU A 100 -19.27 0.88 -4.74
CA GLU A 100 -19.76 -0.49 -4.81
C GLU A 100 -20.97 -0.54 -5.75
N VAL A 101 -20.95 -1.48 -6.68
CA VAL A 101 -22.02 -1.71 -7.64
C VAL A 101 -22.38 -3.18 -7.72
N HIS A 102 -23.67 -3.44 -7.89
CA HIS A 102 -24.15 -4.76 -8.32
C HIS A 102 -24.46 -4.72 -9.81
N ILE A 103 -24.09 -5.76 -10.54
CA ILE A 103 -24.41 -5.91 -11.96
C ILE A 103 -24.93 -7.33 -12.24
N ASP A 104 -25.94 -7.41 -13.10
CA ASP A 104 -26.44 -8.65 -13.68
C ASP A 104 -26.30 -8.61 -15.19
N TRP A 105 -25.93 -9.75 -15.74
CA TRP A 105 -25.85 -9.97 -17.20
C TRP A 105 -26.67 -11.18 -17.59
N GLU A 106 -27.80 -10.94 -18.28
CA GLU A 106 -28.65 -11.96 -18.88
C GLU A 106 -28.02 -12.45 -20.20
N LEU A 107 -27.83 -13.75 -20.32
CA LEU A 107 -27.25 -14.37 -21.51
C LEU A 107 -28.37 -14.70 -22.50
N GLU A 108 -28.12 -14.52 -23.81
CA GLU A 108 -29.10 -14.85 -24.86
C GLU A 108 -29.52 -16.32 -24.85
N LYS A 109 -28.60 -17.20 -24.45
CA LYS A 109 -28.80 -18.66 -24.31
C LYS A 109 -27.96 -19.17 -23.16
N GLU A 110 -28.43 -20.25 -22.54
CA GLU A 110 -27.61 -20.94 -21.55
C GLU A 110 -26.29 -21.40 -22.19
N LYS A 111 -25.18 -20.99 -21.59
CA LYS A 111 -23.82 -21.36 -21.99
C LYS A 111 -22.92 -21.62 -20.81
N GLU A 112 -21.82 -22.29 -21.09
CA GLU A 112 -20.71 -22.41 -20.10
C GLU A 112 -19.91 -21.12 -20.08
N ILE A 113 -19.65 -20.61 -18.87
CA ILE A 113 -18.95 -19.35 -18.63
C ILE A 113 -17.46 -19.59 -18.74
N ASN A 114 -16.77 -18.76 -19.50
CA ASN A 114 -15.33 -18.77 -19.65
C ASN A 114 -14.68 -17.51 -19.03
N ALA A 115 -13.34 -17.43 -19.04
CA ALA A 115 -12.58 -16.29 -18.49
C ALA A 115 -12.90 -14.96 -19.19
N GLU A 116 -13.21 -14.97 -20.50
CA GLU A 116 -13.58 -13.77 -21.26
C GLU A 116 -14.93 -13.22 -20.79
N ASP A 117 -15.88 -14.11 -20.47
CA ASP A 117 -17.19 -13.73 -19.93
C ASP A 117 -17.06 -13.08 -18.56
N VAL A 118 -16.17 -13.62 -17.70
CA VAL A 118 -15.89 -13.04 -16.38
C VAL A 118 -15.24 -11.67 -16.53
N ALA A 119 -14.27 -11.53 -17.44
CA ALA A 119 -13.64 -10.24 -17.73
C ALA A 119 -14.65 -9.22 -18.28
N HIS A 120 -15.56 -9.64 -19.15
CA HIS A 120 -16.62 -8.78 -19.69
C HIS A 120 -17.57 -8.31 -18.58
N LEU A 121 -18.05 -9.22 -17.72
CA LEU A 121 -18.89 -8.89 -16.58
C LEU A 121 -18.21 -7.86 -15.65
N THR A 122 -16.91 -8.06 -15.39
CA THR A 122 -16.11 -7.12 -14.59
C THR A 122 -16.03 -5.74 -15.23
N SER A 123 -15.79 -5.68 -16.56
CA SER A 123 -15.75 -4.42 -17.32
C SER A 123 -17.08 -3.67 -17.25
N MET A 124 -18.21 -4.37 -17.43
CA MET A 124 -19.55 -3.78 -17.28
C MET A 124 -19.77 -3.18 -15.89
N GLY A 125 -19.27 -3.87 -14.84
CA GLY A 125 -19.35 -3.37 -13.45
C GLY A 125 -18.52 -2.12 -13.24
N ILE A 126 -17.30 -2.06 -13.79
CA ILE A 126 -16.44 -0.87 -13.73
C ILE A 126 -17.10 0.32 -14.44
N GLU A 127 -17.68 0.10 -15.63
CA GLU A 127 -18.42 1.14 -16.37
C GLU A 127 -19.61 1.67 -15.54
N LYS A 128 -20.37 0.77 -14.91
CA LYS A 128 -21.48 1.15 -14.03
C LYS A 128 -21.00 1.94 -12.82
N ALA A 129 -19.90 1.51 -12.17
CA ALA A 129 -19.30 2.22 -11.05
C ALA A 129 -18.84 3.62 -11.46
N TYR A 130 -18.21 3.76 -12.63
CA TYR A 130 -17.78 5.04 -13.16
C TYR A 130 -18.97 5.98 -13.42
N ALA A 131 -20.05 5.47 -14.01
CA ALA A 131 -21.27 6.25 -14.24
C ALA A 131 -21.89 6.73 -12.92
N GLN A 132 -22.03 5.86 -11.92
CA GLN A 132 -22.55 6.21 -10.59
C GLN A 132 -21.65 7.21 -9.86
N PHE A 133 -20.33 7.06 -10.00
CA PHE A 133 -19.36 7.99 -9.44
C PHE A 133 -19.53 9.38 -10.05
N THR A 134 -19.59 9.46 -11.39
CA THR A 134 -19.73 10.71 -12.13
C THR A 134 -21.05 11.43 -11.80
N GLU A 135 -22.15 10.72 -11.61
CA GLU A 135 -23.43 11.30 -11.21
C GLU A 135 -23.39 11.94 -9.80
N LYS A 136 -22.63 11.35 -8.89
CA LYS A 136 -22.48 11.84 -7.50
C LYS A 136 -21.41 12.91 -7.36
N ASN A 137 -20.41 12.88 -8.21
CA ASN A 137 -19.28 13.79 -8.17
C ASN A 137 -19.69 15.15 -8.77
N THR A 138 -19.87 16.15 -7.91
CA THR A 138 -20.20 17.53 -8.30
C THR A 138 -18.96 18.40 -8.50
N SER A 139 -17.75 17.84 -8.36
CA SER A 139 -16.50 18.55 -8.61
C SER A 139 -16.17 18.58 -10.11
N ASP A 140 -15.44 19.60 -10.54
CA ASP A 140 -14.90 19.68 -11.91
C ASP A 140 -13.66 18.77 -12.13
N LEU A 141 -13.29 17.96 -11.12
CA LEU A 141 -12.16 17.06 -11.19
C LEU A 141 -12.49 15.80 -12.01
N HIS A 142 -11.57 15.39 -12.84
CA HIS A 142 -11.60 14.10 -13.51
C HIS A 142 -10.97 13.03 -12.61
N PHE A 143 -11.37 11.77 -12.80
CA PHE A 143 -10.92 10.65 -11.98
C PHE A 143 -10.59 9.45 -12.86
N TYR A 144 -9.57 8.72 -12.47
CA TYR A 144 -9.22 7.42 -13.05
C TYR A 144 -9.65 6.29 -12.12
N CYS A 145 -10.21 5.22 -12.69
CA CYS A 145 -10.35 3.96 -11.98
C CYS A 145 -8.96 3.30 -11.87
N VAL A 146 -8.42 3.30 -10.67
CA VAL A 146 -7.06 2.82 -10.38
C VAL A 146 -7.03 1.42 -9.81
N GLY A 147 -8.19 0.86 -9.48
CA GLY A 147 -8.31 -0.50 -9.00
C GLY A 147 -9.75 -0.96 -8.92
N ASN A 148 -9.94 -2.26 -8.95
CA ASN A 148 -11.23 -2.88 -8.74
C ASN A 148 -11.06 -4.24 -8.05
N SER A 149 -12.13 -4.71 -7.41
CA SER A 149 -12.20 -6.02 -6.80
C SER A 149 -13.62 -6.56 -6.93
N VAL A 150 -13.75 -7.82 -7.34
CA VAL A 150 -15.03 -8.50 -7.28
C VAL A 150 -15.23 -9.02 -5.86
N VAL A 151 -16.27 -8.55 -5.20
CA VAL A 151 -16.64 -8.93 -3.83
C VAL A 151 -17.40 -10.25 -3.82
N ARG A 152 -18.25 -10.47 -4.83
CA ARG A 152 -19.10 -11.66 -4.93
C ARG A 152 -19.56 -11.87 -6.36
N TYR A 153 -19.59 -13.13 -6.78
CA TYR A 153 -20.24 -13.56 -7.99
C TYR A 153 -21.63 -14.15 -7.73
N PHE A 154 -22.48 -14.10 -8.76
CA PHE A 154 -23.80 -14.72 -8.75
C PHE A 154 -24.01 -15.55 -10.00
N LEU A 155 -24.50 -16.78 -9.82
CA LEU A 155 -24.87 -17.70 -10.88
C LEU A 155 -26.38 -17.92 -10.83
N ASN A 156 -27.10 -17.50 -11.87
CA ASN A 156 -28.57 -17.56 -11.91
C ASN A 156 -29.24 -16.99 -10.64
N GLY A 157 -28.69 -15.86 -10.10
CA GLY A 157 -29.16 -15.18 -8.90
C GLY A 157 -28.68 -15.74 -7.57
N TYR A 158 -27.89 -16.83 -7.55
CA TYR A 158 -27.33 -17.40 -6.32
C TYR A 158 -25.85 -17.08 -6.18
N PRO A 159 -25.40 -16.69 -4.96
CA PRO A 159 -23.99 -16.38 -4.75
C PRO A 159 -23.10 -17.62 -4.95
N ILE A 160 -21.96 -17.42 -5.60
CA ILE A 160 -20.98 -18.46 -5.90
C ILE A 160 -19.55 -17.89 -5.80
N GLY A 161 -18.55 -18.72 -5.51
CA GLY A 161 -17.16 -18.32 -5.41
C GLY A 161 -16.44 -18.11 -6.75
N ASN A 162 -16.86 -18.82 -7.80
CA ASN A 162 -16.27 -18.75 -9.14
C ASN A 162 -17.36 -19.03 -10.19
N LEU A 163 -17.32 -18.30 -11.31
CA LEU A 163 -18.26 -18.48 -12.43
C LEU A 163 -17.74 -19.42 -13.51
N GLU A 164 -16.41 -19.53 -13.67
CA GLU A 164 -15.81 -20.29 -14.75
C GLU A 164 -16.22 -21.76 -14.74
N ASN A 165 -16.44 -22.32 -15.93
CA ASN A 165 -16.86 -23.70 -16.19
C ASN A 165 -18.27 -24.05 -15.69
N HIS A 166 -19.05 -23.09 -15.20
CA HIS A 166 -20.44 -23.28 -14.83
C HIS A 166 -21.36 -22.90 -15.98
N LYS A 167 -22.48 -23.64 -16.17
CA LYS A 167 -23.54 -23.29 -17.09
C LYS A 167 -24.50 -22.30 -16.45
N ALA A 168 -24.76 -21.20 -17.14
CA ALA A 168 -25.62 -20.13 -16.66
C ALA A 168 -26.55 -19.59 -17.73
N ARG A 169 -27.69 -19.03 -17.29
CA ARG A 169 -28.58 -18.16 -18.07
C ARG A 169 -28.37 -16.71 -17.67
N SER A 170 -27.99 -16.47 -16.44
CA SER A 170 -27.59 -15.15 -15.97
C SER A 170 -26.38 -15.27 -15.05
N VAL A 171 -25.54 -14.26 -15.09
CA VAL A 171 -24.39 -14.08 -14.17
C VAL A 171 -24.42 -12.69 -13.61
N GLY A 172 -23.97 -12.53 -12.38
CA GLY A 172 -23.89 -11.24 -11.72
C GLY A 172 -22.62 -11.09 -10.89
N ALA A 173 -22.32 -9.86 -10.53
CA ALA A 173 -21.22 -9.56 -9.61
C ALA A 173 -21.49 -8.31 -8.77
N ASP A 174 -21.06 -8.36 -7.52
CA ASP A 174 -20.83 -7.19 -6.68
C ASP A 174 -19.37 -6.76 -6.88
N ILE A 175 -19.14 -5.53 -7.29
CA ILE A 175 -17.80 -5.02 -7.64
C ILE A 175 -17.55 -3.73 -6.88
N ILE A 176 -16.37 -3.62 -6.30
CA ILE A 176 -15.83 -2.39 -5.77
C ILE A 176 -14.86 -1.82 -6.82
N ALA A 177 -15.11 -0.59 -7.25
CA ALA A 177 -14.18 0.19 -8.07
C ALA A 177 -13.65 1.37 -7.27
N THR A 178 -12.37 1.65 -7.41
CA THR A 178 -11.66 2.68 -6.69
C THR A 178 -11.12 3.72 -7.64
N PHE A 179 -11.36 4.98 -7.32
CA PHE A 179 -11.06 6.14 -8.15
C PHE A 179 -10.08 7.07 -7.44
N LEU A 180 -9.14 7.62 -8.21
CA LEU A 180 -8.25 8.72 -7.80
C LEU A 180 -8.37 9.88 -8.79
N PRO A 181 -8.19 11.13 -8.31
CA PRO A 181 -8.12 12.28 -9.20
C PRO A 181 -7.01 12.13 -10.23
N ASP A 182 -7.24 12.61 -11.45
CA ASP A 182 -6.25 12.60 -12.54
C ASP A 182 -4.95 13.30 -12.14
N GLU A 183 -5.01 14.40 -11.40
CA GLU A 183 -3.82 15.11 -10.91
C GLU A 183 -2.88 14.20 -10.11
N VAL A 184 -3.41 13.28 -9.30
CA VAL A 184 -2.62 12.34 -8.51
C VAL A 184 -1.95 11.31 -9.43
N VAL A 185 -2.73 10.75 -10.35
CA VAL A 185 -2.26 9.73 -11.30
C VAL A 185 -1.23 10.32 -12.25
N ASP A 186 -1.52 11.49 -12.84
CA ASP A 186 -0.64 12.19 -13.77
C ASP A 186 0.67 12.59 -13.09
N GLY A 187 0.61 13.01 -11.82
CA GLY A 187 1.81 13.31 -11.02
C GLY A 187 2.74 12.12 -10.88
N LEU A 188 2.18 10.92 -10.59
CA LEU A 188 2.92 9.66 -10.50
C LEU A 188 3.56 9.29 -11.85
N TYR A 189 2.75 9.30 -12.93
CA TYR A 189 3.24 9.00 -14.29
C TYR A 189 4.36 9.95 -14.70
N LYS A 190 4.19 11.25 -14.42
CA LYS A 190 5.19 12.26 -14.78
C LYS A 190 6.50 12.10 -14.02
N ALA A 191 6.44 11.79 -12.73
CA ALA A 191 7.63 11.53 -11.93
C ALA A 191 8.41 10.30 -12.44
N VAL A 192 7.69 9.24 -12.81
CA VAL A 192 8.26 8.01 -13.41
C VAL A 192 8.87 8.29 -14.79
N GLU A 193 8.16 9.05 -15.63
CA GLU A 193 8.65 9.48 -16.97
C GLU A 193 9.96 10.29 -16.87
N LEU A 194 10.06 11.22 -15.91
CA LEU A 194 11.29 12.00 -15.68
C LEU A 194 12.50 11.13 -15.33
N ALA A 195 12.28 9.97 -14.70
CA ALA A 195 13.33 8.98 -14.45
C ALA A 195 13.67 8.11 -15.69
N GLY A 196 12.99 8.33 -16.83
CA GLY A 196 13.16 7.55 -18.06
C GLY A 196 12.61 6.12 -17.92
N LEU A 197 11.47 5.97 -17.24
CA LEU A 197 10.72 4.75 -17.08
C LEU A 197 9.34 4.89 -17.70
N ARG A 198 8.74 3.76 -18.07
CA ARG A 198 7.36 3.66 -18.55
C ARG A 198 6.55 2.82 -17.58
N VAL A 199 5.46 3.35 -17.07
CA VAL A 199 4.51 2.58 -16.26
C VAL A 199 3.78 1.57 -17.16
N VAL A 200 3.88 0.30 -16.81
CA VAL A 200 3.21 -0.80 -17.52
C VAL A 200 2.06 -1.37 -16.72
N ASN A 201 2.07 -1.19 -15.40
CA ASN A 201 0.96 -1.56 -14.53
C ASN A 201 0.89 -0.61 -13.33
N MET A 202 -0.32 -0.34 -12.87
CA MET A 202 -0.59 0.39 -11.64
C MET A 202 -1.57 -0.39 -10.79
N THR A 203 -1.26 -0.53 -9.51
CA THR A 203 -2.14 -1.15 -8.51
C THR A 203 -2.40 -0.16 -7.37
N LEU A 204 -3.20 -0.56 -6.39
CA LEU A 204 -3.36 0.19 -5.13
C LEU A 204 -2.40 -0.37 -4.07
N GLU A 205 -1.81 0.51 -3.25
CA GLU A 205 -0.92 0.10 -2.16
C GLU A 205 -1.58 -0.95 -1.24
N PRO A 206 -2.84 -0.81 -0.80
CA PRO A 206 -3.47 -1.84 0.01
C PRO A 206 -3.68 -3.18 -0.72
N ILE A 207 -3.86 -3.18 -2.05
CA ILE A 207 -3.92 -4.44 -2.84
C ILE A 207 -2.55 -5.11 -2.84
N ALA A 208 -1.49 -4.34 -3.08
CA ALA A 208 -0.12 -4.81 -3.03
C ALA A 208 0.19 -5.41 -1.65
N ALA A 209 -0.09 -4.68 -0.57
CA ALA A 209 0.15 -5.11 0.80
C ALA A 209 -0.60 -6.42 1.15
N ILE A 210 -1.89 -6.53 0.79
CA ILE A 210 -2.68 -7.75 1.02
C ILE A 210 -2.08 -8.97 0.31
N SER A 211 -1.58 -8.78 -0.92
CA SER A 211 -1.06 -9.89 -1.71
C SER A 211 0.06 -10.66 -1.00
N VAL A 212 0.81 -9.96 -0.16
CA VAL A 212 1.91 -10.51 0.65
C VAL A 212 1.47 -10.80 2.08
N ALA A 213 0.80 -9.84 2.76
CA ALA A 213 0.55 -9.92 4.19
C ALA A 213 -0.57 -10.88 4.58
N ILE A 214 -1.59 -11.09 3.74
CA ILE A 214 -2.73 -11.96 4.07
C ILE A 214 -2.77 -13.16 3.13
N PRO A 215 -2.37 -14.36 3.58
CA PRO A 215 -2.53 -15.61 2.82
C PRO A 215 -3.98 -15.80 2.38
N GLU A 216 -4.18 -16.31 1.16
CA GLU A 216 -5.52 -16.47 0.55
C GLU A 216 -6.51 -17.21 1.45
N MET A 217 -6.06 -18.26 2.16
CA MET A 217 -6.89 -19.02 3.08
C MET A 217 -7.48 -18.20 4.23
N TYR A 218 -6.77 -17.11 4.64
CA TYR A 218 -7.25 -16.22 5.70
C TYR A 218 -8.13 -15.09 5.18
N ARG A 219 -8.14 -14.82 3.87
CA ARG A 219 -9.01 -13.78 3.28
C ARG A 219 -10.50 -14.12 3.38
N MET A 220 -10.83 -15.39 3.65
CA MET A 220 -12.22 -15.81 3.99
C MET A 220 -12.72 -15.16 5.28
N LEU A 221 -11.81 -14.74 6.16
CA LEU A 221 -12.14 -14.12 7.43
C LEU A 221 -12.26 -12.60 7.28
N ASN A 222 -12.99 -11.98 8.22
CA ASN A 222 -13.07 -10.51 8.30
C ASN A 222 -11.80 -9.96 8.97
N ILE A 223 -10.75 -9.78 8.16
CA ILE A 223 -9.43 -9.29 8.61
C ILE A 223 -9.18 -7.92 8.03
N GLY A 224 -8.77 -6.99 8.90
CA GLY A 224 -8.22 -5.70 8.50
C GLY A 224 -6.73 -5.79 8.24
N LEU A 225 -6.25 -5.01 7.28
CA LEU A 225 -4.84 -4.69 7.10
C LEU A 225 -4.69 -3.18 7.14
N VAL A 226 -3.70 -2.70 7.85
CA VAL A 226 -3.28 -1.30 7.82
C VAL A 226 -1.79 -1.22 7.49
N ASP A 227 -1.47 -0.50 6.42
CA ASP A 227 -0.11 -0.11 6.07
C ASP A 227 0.14 1.30 6.63
N VAL A 228 0.96 1.36 7.68
CA VAL A 228 1.29 2.62 8.34
C VAL A 228 2.61 3.13 7.79
N GLY A 229 2.52 3.98 6.80
CA GLY A 229 3.66 4.60 6.15
C GLY A 229 4.24 5.78 6.93
N ALA A 230 4.82 6.72 6.21
CA ALA A 230 5.28 7.99 6.76
C ALA A 230 4.14 9.03 6.79
N GLY A 231 3.47 9.28 5.68
CA GLY A 231 2.41 10.29 5.57
C GLY A 231 1.00 9.72 5.68
N THR A 232 0.77 8.47 5.27
CA THR A 232 -0.54 7.85 5.19
C THR A 232 -0.60 6.54 5.96
N SER A 233 -1.82 6.19 6.42
CA SER A 233 -2.18 4.85 6.85
C SER A 233 -3.26 4.31 5.90
N ASP A 234 -2.89 3.32 5.10
CA ASP A 234 -3.74 2.72 4.08
C ASP A 234 -4.42 1.48 4.65
N ILE A 235 -5.75 1.44 4.55
CA ILE A 235 -6.58 0.46 5.23
C ILE A 235 -7.35 -0.36 4.21
N CYS A 236 -7.41 -1.67 4.41
CA CYS A 236 -8.30 -2.54 3.67
C CYS A 236 -8.87 -3.66 4.55
N ILE A 237 -9.99 -4.22 4.11
CA ILE A 237 -10.69 -5.29 4.80
C ILE A 237 -10.94 -6.43 3.83
N THR A 238 -10.61 -7.66 4.27
CA THR A 238 -10.97 -8.90 3.56
C THR A 238 -12.17 -9.58 4.19
N ARG A 239 -12.96 -10.24 3.37
CA ARG A 239 -14.07 -11.12 3.78
C ARG A 239 -14.46 -12.00 2.62
N ASP A 240 -14.86 -13.24 2.91
CA ASP A 240 -15.35 -14.20 1.90
C ASP A 240 -14.38 -14.41 0.71
N GLY A 241 -13.07 -14.33 0.98
CA GLY A 241 -12.01 -14.51 -0.01
C GLY A 241 -11.63 -13.25 -0.78
N CYS A 242 -12.37 -12.16 -0.62
CA CYS A 242 -12.23 -10.93 -1.41
C CYS A 242 -11.90 -9.72 -0.53
N ILE A 243 -11.44 -8.65 -1.17
CA ILE A 243 -11.31 -7.35 -0.53
C ILE A 243 -12.67 -6.67 -0.62
N VAL A 244 -13.23 -6.29 0.52
CA VAL A 244 -14.58 -5.73 0.61
C VAL A 244 -14.60 -4.22 0.91
N ALA A 245 -13.49 -3.65 1.32
CA ALA A 245 -13.38 -2.21 1.56
C ALA A 245 -11.94 -1.72 1.49
N TYR A 246 -11.77 -0.47 1.06
CA TYR A 246 -10.54 0.30 1.08
C TYR A 246 -10.78 1.64 1.76
N GLY A 247 -9.75 2.17 2.42
CA GLY A 247 -9.76 3.51 2.96
C GLY A 247 -8.36 3.97 3.29
N MET A 248 -8.20 5.26 3.52
CA MET A 248 -6.94 5.88 3.88
C MET A 248 -7.19 6.99 4.88
N ILE A 249 -6.22 7.22 5.76
CA ILE A 249 -6.16 8.40 6.61
C ILE A 249 -4.79 9.10 6.44
N PRO A 250 -4.74 10.43 6.39
CA PRO A 250 -3.50 11.19 6.27
C PRO A 250 -2.86 11.39 7.65
N CYS A 251 -2.64 10.29 8.37
CA CYS A 251 -2.04 10.28 9.70
C CYS A 251 -1.19 9.02 9.84
N ALA A 252 0.11 9.19 10.00
CA ALA A 252 1.08 8.10 10.08
C ALA A 252 2.38 8.54 10.79
N GLY A 253 3.53 7.97 10.43
CA GLY A 253 4.81 8.21 11.10
C GLY A 253 5.26 9.68 11.17
N ASP A 254 4.88 10.50 10.18
CA ASP A 254 5.23 11.92 10.13
C ASP A 254 4.47 12.75 11.17
N SER A 255 3.22 12.37 11.49
CA SER A 255 2.45 13.02 12.57
C SER A 255 3.16 12.89 13.92
N LEU A 256 3.80 11.75 14.16
CA LEU A 256 4.62 11.53 15.37
C LEU A 256 5.88 12.41 15.37
N THR A 257 6.54 12.53 14.21
CA THR A 257 7.70 13.40 14.04
C THR A 257 7.34 14.88 14.24
N GLU A 258 6.19 15.30 13.71
CA GLU A 258 5.67 16.67 13.89
C GLU A 258 5.29 16.97 15.33
N ALA A 259 4.79 15.99 16.09
CA ALA A 259 4.55 16.16 17.52
C ALA A 259 5.87 16.44 18.28
N VAL A 260 6.93 15.71 17.95
CA VAL A 260 8.27 15.94 18.51
C VAL A 260 8.81 17.31 18.07
N ALA A 261 8.64 17.68 16.78
CA ALA A 261 9.09 18.98 16.27
C ALA A 261 8.45 20.15 17.02
N ARG A 262 7.14 20.07 17.25
CA ARG A 262 6.39 21.08 18.04
C ARG A 262 6.86 21.14 19.49
N ALA A 263 7.04 19.99 20.13
CA ALA A 263 7.41 19.92 21.53
C ALA A 263 8.87 20.37 21.79
N CYS A 264 9.78 20.06 20.89
CA CYS A 264 11.20 20.39 20.99
C CYS A 264 11.60 21.72 20.33
N LEU A 265 10.67 22.39 19.62
CA LEU A 265 10.91 23.60 18.83
C LEU A 265 12.08 23.42 17.84
N VAL A 266 12.01 22.36 17.03
CA VAL A 266 13.01 22.00 16.02
C VAL A 266 12.37 21.81 14.64
N ASP A 267 13.19 21.79 13.59
CA ASP A 267 12.75 21.38 12.27
C ASP A 267 12.43 19.88 12.21
N PHE A 268 11.73 19.48 11.13
CA PHE A 268 11.27 18.12 10.95
C PHE A 268 12.40 17.07 10.95
N ASN A 269 13.53 17.38 10.31
CA ASN A 269 14.66 16.44 10.22
C ASN A 269 15.31 16.22 11.59
N THR A 270 15.48 17.29 12.36
CA THR A 270 15.98 17.23 13.74
C THR A 270 15.00 16.45 14.63
N ALA A 271 13.69 16.66 14.48
CA ALA A 271 12.68 15.91 15.22
C ALA A 271 12.71 14.40 14.87
N GLU A 272 12.90 14.07 13.62
CA GLU A 272 13.04 12.67 13.17
C GLU A 272 14.29 12.01 13.77
N GLN A 273 15.41 12.75 13.83
CA GLN A 273 16.62 12.26 14.48
C GLN A 273 16.42 12.07 15.99
N ILE A 274 15.67 12.95 16.66
CA ILE A 274 15.30 12.78 18.07
C ILE A 274 14.45 11.51 18.24
N LYS A 275 13.40 11.35 17.43
CA LYS A 275 12.48 10.21 17.47
C LYS A 275 13.21 8.88 17.27
N ARG A 276 14.08 8.78 16.25
CA ARG A 276 14.89 7.57 15.99
C ARG A 276 15.99 7.39 17.04
N GLY A 277 16.57 8.47 17.53
CA GLY A 277 17.68 8.44 18.49
C GLY A 277 17.35 7.81 19.84
N ILE A 278 16.08 7.81 20.25
CA ILE A 278 15.67 7.18 21.51
C ILE A 278 15.58 5.64 21.42
N GLU A 279 15.68 5.04 20.25
CA GLU A 279 15.76 3.58 20.12
C GLU A 279 17.01 3.07 20.82
N ASP A 280 18.15 3.75 20.64
CA ASP A 280 19.47 3.34 21.13
C ASP A 280 19.99 4.17 22.32
N LYS A 281 19.34 5.29 22.68
CA LYS A 281 19.85 6.24 23.67
C LYS A 281 18.77 6.62 24.68
N ASP A 282 19.14 6.73 25.96
CA ASP A 282 18.26 7.23 27.03
C ASP A 282 18.06 8.74 26.98
N CYS A 283 18.88 9.43 26.19
CA CYS A 283 18.82 10.87 26.03
C CYS A 283 19.42 11.31 24.71
N VAL A 284 18.78 12.31 24.06
CA VAL A 284 19.22 12.90 22.81
C VAL A 284 19.56 14.37 23.01
N GLU A 285 20.73 14.79 22.53
CA GLU A 285 21.16 16.18 22.50
C GLU A 285 20.85 16.78 21.12
N TYR A 286 20.31 18.00 21.10
CA TYR A 286 19.94 18.68 19.86
C TYR A 286 20.09 20.22 20.04
N LYS A 287 19.93 20.95 18.96
CA LYS A 287 19.80 22.42 19.00
C LYS A 287 18.38 22.82 18.61
N ASP A 288 17.79 23.68 19.40
CA ASP A 288 16.46 24.22 19.10
C ASP A 288 16.51 25.26 17.95
N ILE A 289 15.35 25.80 17.58
CA ILE A 289 15.21 26.80 16.51
C ILE A 289 16.04 28.09 16.79
N MET A 290 16.37 28.36 18.06
CA MET A 290 17.22 29.50 18.45
C MET A 290 18.72 29.15 18.44
N GLY A 291 19.08 27.90 18.07
CA GLY A 291 20.44 27.39 18.09
C GLY A 291 20.97 27.06 19.49
N LEU A 292 20.12 27.07 20.49
CA LEU A 292 20.50 26.75 21.86
C LEU A 292 20.62 25.22 22.04
N PRO A 293 21.69 24.74 22.73
CA PRO A 293 21.83 23.32 23.02
C PRO A 293 20.77 22.88 24.04
N GLN A 294 20.05 21.83 23.66
CA GLN A 294 19.01 21.22 24.45
C GLN A 294 19.29 19.73 24.63
N LYS A 295 18.62 19.13 25.61
CA LYS A 295 18.69 17.71 25.90
C LYS A 295 17.31 17.21 26.26
N ILE A 296 16.90 16.09 25.68
CA ILE A 296 15.61 15.46 25.95
C ILE A 296 15.79 13.99 26.33
N GLU A 297 15.16 13.58 27.43
CA GLU A 297 15.18 12.21 27.89
C GLU A 297 14.22 11.34 27.08
N LYS A 298 14.57 10.08 26.87
CA LYS A 298 13.74 9.06 26.20
C LYS A 298 12.30 9.04 26.73
N LYS A 299 12.15 9.06 28.06
CA LYS A 299 10.83 9.08 28.73
C LYS A 299 9.96 10.22 28.22
N LYS A 300 10.54 11.43 28.08
CA LYS A 300 9.79 12.62 27.64
C LYS A 300 9.39 12.53 26.18
N VAL A 301 10.25 11.99 25.32
CA VAL A 301 9.91 11.74 23.92
C VAL A 301 8.79 10.70 23.82
N LEU A 302 8.87 9.61 24.60
CA LEU A 302 7.81 8.58 24.63
C LEU A 302 6.46 9.14 25.09
N GLU A 303 6.44 10.07 26.08
CA GLU A 303 5.19 10.75 26.48
C GLU A 303 4.58 11.58 25.34
N ILE A 304 5.42 12.27 24.56
CA ILE A 304 4.97 13.05 23.39
C ILE A 304 4.41 12.12 22.32
N LEU A 305 5.13 11.03 22.02
CA LEU A 305 4.71 10.04 21.02
C LEU A 305 3.43 9.32 21.46
N ASP A 306 3.27 9.01 22.76
CA ASP A 306 2.10 8.29 23.27
C ASP A 306 0.80 9.06 23.07
N ALA A 307 0.82 10.37 23.28
CA ALA A 307 -0.35 11.23 23.02
C ALA A 307 -0.75 11.25 21.53
N GLN A 308 0.24 11.30 20.63
CA GLN A 308 -0.03 11.30 19.19
C GLN A 308 -0.43 9.90 18.68
N LEU A 309 0.13 8.83 19.29
CA LEU A 309 -0.27 7.45 19.00
C LEU A 309 -1.72 7.19 19.38
N GLU A 310 -2.18 7.75 20.50
CA GLU A 310 -3.58 7.66 20.95
C GLU A 310 -4.53 8.20 19.87
N GLU A 311 -4.25 9.40 19.37
CA GLU A 311 -5.05 10.02 18.30
C GLU A 311 -4.99 9.22 17.00
N MET A 312 -3.80 8.81 16.57
CA MET A 312 -3.59 8.08 15.34
C MET A 312 -4.31 6.73 15.35
N THR A 313 -4.17 5.95 16.43
CA THR A 313 -4.81 4.63 16.54
C THR A 313 -6.32 4.72 16.70
N ALA A 314 -6.85 5.79 17.34
CA ALA A 314 -8.27 6.07 17.36
C ALA A 314 -8.82 6.31 15.95
N GLN A 315 -8.17 7.16 15.14
CA GLN A 315 -8.59 7.44 13.76
C GLN A 315 -8.56 6.17 12.90
N VAL A 316 -7.52 5.32 13.03
CA VAL A 316 -7.43 4.04 12.32
C VAL A 316 -8.57 3.11 12.73
N ALA A 317 -8.87 3.01 14.03
CA ALA A 317 -9.95 2.17 14.54
C ALA A 317 -11.33 2.64 14.06
N ASP A 318 -11.56 3.95 14.06
CA ASP A 318 -12.80 4.53 13.57
C ASP A 318 -12.97 4.29 12.07
N LYS A 319 -11.89 4.41 11.29
CA LYS A 319 -11.93 4.11 9.86
C LYS A 319 -12.21 2.62 9.60
N PHE A 320 -11.63 1.70 10.36
CA PHE A 320 -11.99 0.29 10.28
C PHE A 320 -13.47 0.05 10.56
N LYS A 321 -14.01 0.69 11.61
CA LYS A 321 -15.46 0.57 11.95
C LYS A 321 -16.33 1.15 10.86
N GLU A 322 -16.00 2.33 10.34
CA GLU A 322 -16.71 2.96 9.21
C GLU A 322 -16.78 2.00 8.02
N LEU A 323 -15.64 1.48 7.59
CA LEU A 323 -15.52 0.57 6.44
C LEU A 323 -16.17 -0.79 6.68
N ASN A 324 -16.36 -1.20 7.92
CA ASN A 324 -16.93 -2.51 8.30
C ASN A 324 -18.38 -2.42 8.83
N GLY A 325 -19.12 -1.38 8.42
CA GLY A 325 -20.52 -1.21 8.78
C GLY A 325 -20.76 -0.98 10.28
N GLY A 326 -19.90 -0.21 10.92
CA GLY A 326 -19.97 0.16 12.35
C GLY A 326 -19.41 -0.89 13.30
N LYS A 327 -18.83 -2.00 12.79
CA LYS A 327 -18.31 -3.11 13.61
C LYS A 327 -16.79 -3.21 13.51
N ALA A 328 -16.14 -3.68 14.59
CA ALA A 328 -14.74 -4.03 14.54
C ALA A 328 -14.49 -5.23 13.61
N VAL A 329 -13.30 -5.28 13.02
CA VAL A 329 -12.79 -6.45 12.30
C VAL A 329 -12.37 -7.55 13.29
N SER A 330 -12.24 -8.80 12.83
CA SER A 330 -11.88 -9.93 13.69
C SER A 330 -10.42 -9.93 14.11
N ALA A 331 -9.55 -9.43 13.27
CA ALA A 331 -8.11 -9.27 13.50
C ALA A 331 -7.55 -8.17 12.61
N VAL A 332 -6.39 -7.59 12.97
CA VAL A 332 -5.69 -6.59 12.17
C VAL A 332 -4.25 -7.00 11.95
N PHE A 333 -3.82 -6.98 10.71
CA PHE A 333 -2.43 -7.09 10.31
C PHE A 333 -1.88 -5.68 10.07
N VAL A 334 -0.78 -5.37 10.73
CA VAL A 334 -0.11 -4.07 10.64
C VAL A 334 1.17 -4.26 9.83
N VAL A 335 1.35 -3.46 8.81
CA VAL A 335 2.58 -3.41 7.99
C VAL A 335 3.08 -1.96 7.92
N GLY A 336 4.20 -1.73 7.23
CA GLY A 336 4.81 -0.40 7.17
C GLY A 336 5.67 -0.04 8.39
N GLY A 337 6.38 1.07 8.27
CA GLY A 337 7.35 1.51 9.28
C GLY A 337 6.72 2.15 10.52
N GLY A 338 5.63 2.90 10.32
CA GLY A 338 4.94 3.61 11.40
C GLY A 338 4.24 2.70 12.39
N GLY A 339 3.80 1.51 11.94
CA GLY A 339 3.14 0.53 12.80
C GLY A 339 4.07 -0.22 13.76
N ARG A 340 5.38 -0.05 13.64
CA ARG A 340 6.39 -0.69 14.51
C ARG A 340 6.64 0.05 15.82
N ILE A 341 6.09 1.25 15.97
CA ILE A 341 6.29 2.06 17.15
C ILE A 341 5.67 1.36 18.37
N GLU A 342 6.41 1.34 19.45
CA GLU A 342 5.99 0.75 20.72
C GLU A 342 4.64 1.34 21.17
N GLY A 343 3.69 0.47 21.52
CA GLY A 343 2.34 0.85 21.91
C GLY A 343 1.31 0.94 20.79
N TYR A 344 1.72 0.96 19.50
CA TYR A 344 0.78 1.08 18.39
C TYR A 344 -0.27 -0.04 18.37
N THR A 345 0.16 -1.30 18.40
CA THR A 345 -0.74 -2.46 18.31
C THR A 345 -1.67 -2.59 19.52
N SER A 346 -1.15 -2.30 20.72
CA SER A 346 -1.97 -2.34 21.93
C SER A 346 -3.06 -1.27 21.93
N LYS A 347 -2.69 -0.01 21.62
CA LYS A 347 -3.69 1.08 21.53
C LYS A 347 -4.72 0.82 20.44
N LEU A 348 -4.29 0.35 19.26
CA LEU A 348 -5.22 0.01 18.19
C LEU A 348 -6.20 -1.09 18.61
N SER A 349 -5.74 -2.12 19.34
CA SER A 349 -6.61 -3.18 19.85
C SER A 349 -7.63 -2.65 20.86
N GLU A 350 -7.23 -1.74 21.74
CA GLU A 350 -8.11 -1.08 22.71
C GLU A 350 -9.21 -0.26 22.01
N HIS A 351 -8.83 0.59 21.04
CA HIS A 351 -9.79 1.40 20.29
C HIS A 351 -10.76 0.56 19.44
N LEU A 352 -10.29 -0.57 18.90
CA LEU A 352 -11.14 -1.53 18.18
C LEU A 352 -12.03 -2.34 19.13
N GLY A 353 -11.65 -2.48 20.38
CA GLY A 353 -12.33 -3.35 21.36
C GLY A 353 -12.14 -4.85 21.07
N ILE A 354 -10.95 -5.23 20.55
CA ILE A 354 -10.58 -6.61 20.30
C ILE A 354 -9.38 -7.03 21.15
N LEU A 355 -9.11 -8.34 21.24
CA LEU A 355 -7.96 -8.83 22.00
C LEU A 355 -6.64 -8.36 21.39
N SER A 356 -5.65 -8.02 22.21
CA SER A 356 -4.35 -7.53 21.78
C SER A 356 -3.61 -8.51 20.86
N GLU A 357 -3.78 -9.83 21.07
CA GLU A 357 -3.21 -10.89 20.26
C GLU A 357 -3.79 -10.95 18.83
N ARG A 358 -4.88 -10.21 18.57
CA ARG A 358 -5.51 -10.10 17.25
C ARG A 358 -5.02 -8.90 16.43
N VAL A 359 -4.12 -8.09 17.00
CA VAL A 359 -3.46 -7.00 16.29
C VAL A 359 -1.97 -7.25 16.29
N ALA A 360 -1.38 -7.48 15.13
CA ALA A 360 0.03 -7.85 15.04
C ALA A 360 0.73 -7.21 13.85
N VAL A 361 1.95 -6.74 14.09
CA VAL A 361 2.87 -6.31 13.01
C VAL A 361 3.27 -7.56 12.22
N ARG A 362 3.23 -7.47 10.89
CA ARG A 362 3.58 -8.54 9.96
C ARG A 362 4.83 -8.19 9.15
N GLY A 363 5.71 -9.16 9.00
CA GLY A 363 6.99 -9.00 8.31
C GLY A 363 7.49 -10.32 7.74
N GLU A 364 8.59 -10.87 8.26
CA GLU A 364 9.25 -12.06 7.72
C GLU A 364 8.32 -13.29 7.65
N GLU A 365 7.44 -13.47 8.63
CA GLU A 365 6.54 -14.63 8.72
C GLU A 365 5.52 -14.71 7.57
N VAL A 366 5.18 -13.58 6.93
CA VAL A 366 4.27 -13.55 5.78
C VAL A 366 5.01 -13.68 4.44
N MET A 367 6.33 -13.66 4.46
CA MET A 367 7.20 -13.73 3.27
C MET A 367 7.64 -15.17 2.94
N SER A 368 6.90 -16.19 3.37
CA SER A 368 7.28 -17.60 3.15
C SER A 368 7.38 -17.99 1.67
N LYS A 369 6.63 -17.31 0.78
CA LYS A 369 6.69 -17.49 -0.68
C LYS A 369 7.66 -16.52 -1.37
N ILE A 370 8.43 -15.75 -0.60
CA ILE A 370 9.39 -14.76 -1.11
C ILE A 370 10.81 -15.24 -0.83
N ARG A 371 11.60 -15.32 -1.87
CA ARG A 371 13.04 -15.64 -1.80
C ARG A 371 13.83 -14.39 -2.13
N PHE A 372 14.88 -14.11 -1.37
CA PHE A 372 15.83 -13.03 -1.67
C PHE A 372 17.15 -13.64 -2.10
N LYS A 373 17.72 -13.16 -3.22
CA LYS A 373 19.08 -13.54 -3.65
C LYS A 373 20.17 -12.73 -2.93
N GLU A 374 19.84 -11.51 -2.47
CA GLU A 374 20.73 -10.72 -1.62
C GLU A 374 20.61 -11.19 -0.16
N GLU A 375 21.73 -11.56 0.49
CA GLU A 375 21.74 -12.12 1.86
C GLU A 375 21.48 -11.05 2.94
N ASP A 376 21.84 -9.80 2.69
CA ASP A 376 21.79 -8.70 3.67
C ASP A 376 20.43 -7.98 3.74
N VAL A 377 19.40 -8.46 3.02
CA VAL A 377 18.09 -7.83 3.02
C VAL A 377 17.33 -8.18 4.30
N LYS A 378 17.03 -7.17 5.10
CA LYS A 378 16.21 -7.33 6.30
C LYS A 378 14.74 -7.53 5.90
N LYS A 379 14.25 -8.75 6.09
CA LYS A 379 12.85 -9.13 5.83
C LYS A 379 11.96 -8.58 6.93
N ASP A 380 11.43 -7.39 6.76
CA ASP A 380 10.56 -6.76 7.76
C ASP A 380 9.29 -6.16 7.13
N SER A 381 8.46 -5.55 7.98
CA SER A 381 7.17 -4.96 7.57
C SER A 381 7.27 -3.85 6.52
N LEU A 382 8.45 -3.24 6.35
CA LEU A 382 8.70 -2.20 5.34
C LEU A 382 8.73 -2.74 3.90
N LEU A 383 8.97 -4.04 3.73
CA LEU A 383 9.09 -4.66 2.41
C LEU A 383 7.79 -5.28 1.91
N VAL A 384 6.75 -5.34 2.73
CA VAL A 384 5.49 -6.00 2.38
C VAL A 384 4.86 -5.37 1.14
N THR A 385 4.61 -4.07 1.16
CA THR A 385 4.01 -3.33 0.05
C THR A 385 4.94 -3.28 -1.18
N PRO A 386 6.24 -2.92 -1.07
CA PRO A 386 7.16 -2.93 -2.22
C PRO A 386 7.30 -4.28 -2.94
N ILE A 387 7.09 -5.40 -2.25
CA ILE A 387 7.14 -6.73 -2.85
C ILE A 387 5.81 -7.09 -3.53
N GLY A 388 4.70 -6.55 -3.02
CA GLY A 388 3.36 -6.81 -3.53
C GLY A 388 3.04 -6.12 -4.85
N ILE A 389 3.77 -5.05 -5.17
CA ILE A 389 3.67 -4.29 -6.43
C ILE A 389 4.21 -5.10 -7.61
#